data_f06bff47df0305356a1901c7f45c54f8
#
_entry.id   f06bff47df0305356a1901c7f45c54f8
#
_cell.length_a   1.000
_cell.length_b   1.000
_cell.length_c   1.000
_cell.angle_alpha   90.00
_cell.angle_beta   90.00
_cell.angle_gamma   90.00
#
_symmetry.space_group_name_H-M   'P 1'
#
loop_
_entity.id
_entity.type
_entity.pdbx_description
1 polymer ?
#
loop_
_entity_poly.entity_id
_entity_poly.type
_entity_poly.pdbx_seq_one_letter_code
_entity_poly.pdbx_strand_id
1 'polypeptide(L)'
;MTDIEELKKAKARCLADLTEHLKDYADRLNEIDTRLVAYIEDALSNNASHSNLYELLGIRKVFRLMSSYDVDGDRVQRTLRAIEGVWEKGRHVKGGLMFDTPRGHRHVRLMPYQAWCVFGIYAFKVDVCMERRYVEGDELLPTEWVADDGMVWDTRRLTEEAHIFQTRKSGKTEFGAAIDFVEVCFLGPTNGQALICAPSSSQSQIAYKAIREFAMQVDPTCINRLGGKFFRMTRNGMNWQPGLKMSGEIKTMAAGKVSKDGLYASVVHADEHGQAGYINNSCDMQNAVETCFGSTGPRREKLLLHTTTAGRIKNGPYKIKLEKVEELLLQELDYPLGEQHRTEEDIWFAFLLRLDPWLVTEDLERLDDPELFKMVNRSIGVTV
;
A
#
# COMPACT_ATOMS: atom_id res chain seq x y z
N MET A 1 15.24 -17.25 -17.46
CA MET A 1 15.84 -17.21 -16.09
C MET A 1 17.00 -16.23 -16.19
N THR A 2 16.89 -15.12 -15.50
CA THR A 2 17.97 -14.12 -15.42
C THR A 2 19.17 -14.76 -14.75
N ASP A 3 20.36 -14.53 -15.27
CA ASP A 3 21.62 -15.08 -14.73
C ASP A 3 21.82 -14.53 -13.30
N ILE A 4 22.16 -15.41 -12.36
CA ILE A 4 22.38 -15.06 -10.95
C ILE A 4 23.50 -14.04 -10.81
N GLU A 5 24.55 -14.15 -11.59
CA GLU A 5 25.66 -13.18 -11.59
C GLU A 5 25.21 -11.80 -12.09
N GLU A 6 24.27 -11.74 -13.03
CA GLU A 6 23.66 -10.48 -13.45
C GLU A 6 22.81 -9.85 -12.33
N LEU A 7 22.05 -10.66 -11.59
CA LEU A 7 21.28 -10.17 -10.45
C LEU A 7 22.17 -9.65 -9.30
N LYS A 8 23.30 -10.32 -9.02
CA LYS A 8 24.28 -9.85 -8.04
C LYS A 8 24.89 -8.50 -8.46
N LYS A 9 25.24 -8.35 -9.74
CA LYS A 9 25.73 -7.08 -10.31
C LYS A 9 24.66 -5.99 -10.24
N ALA A 10 23.41 -6.33 -10.55
CA ALA A 10 22.26 -5.43 -10.44
C ALA A 10 22.09 -4.90 -9.01
N LYS A 11 22.20 -5.77 -8.00
CA LYS A 11 22.15 -5.37 -6.59
C LYS A 11 23.29 -4.43 -6.22
N ALA A 12 24.52 -4.75 -6.60
CA ALA A 12 25.68 -3.91 -6.31
C ALA A 12 25.57 -2.53 -6.96
N ARG A 13 25.13 -2.47 -8.23
CA ARG A 13 24.87 -1.21 -8.93
C ARG A 13 23.79 -0.39 -8.26
N CYS A 14 22.64 -1.01 -7.94
CA CYS A 14 21.54 -0.33 -7.28
C CYS A 14 21.96 0.26 -5.92
N LEU A 15 22.73 -0.49 -5.14
CA LEU A 15 23.24 -0.02 -3.84
C LEU A 15 24.17 1.19 -4.00
N ALA A 16 25.08 1.19 -5.01
CA ALA A 16 25.96 2.30 -5.31
C ALA A 16 25.16 3.55 -5.71
N ASP A 17 24.24 3.40 -6.67
CA ASP A 17 23.37 4.48 -7.16
C ASP A 17 22.58 5.13 -5.99
N LEU A 18 21.94 4.32 -5.13
CA LEU A 18 21.18 4.82 -4.01
C LEU A 18 22.04 5.53 -2.97
N THR A 19 23.23 5.01 -2.68
CA THR A 19 24.18 5.62 -1.73
C THR A 19 24.65 6.98 -2.23
N GLU A 20 24.91 7.12 -3.52
CA GLU A 20 25.31 8.37 -4.15
C GLU A 20 24.20 9.42 -4.11
N HIS A 21 22.98 9.00 -4.44
CA HIS A 21 21.84 9.93 -4.59
C HIS A 21 21.03 10.18 -3.32
N LEU A 22 21.21 9.42 -2.23
CA LEU A 22 20.41 9.61 -1.01
C LEU A 22 20.42 11.07 -0.53
N LYS A 23 21.59 11.74 -0.56
CA LYS A 23 21.73 13.14 -0.13
C LYS A 23 20.84 14.12 -0.91
N ASP A 24 20.51 13.80 -2.17
CA ASP A 24 19.73 14.68 -3.04
C ASP A 24 18.23 14.67 -2.65
N TYR A 25 17.80 13.64 -1.92
CA TYR A 25 16.41 13.43 -1.53
C TYR A 25 16.19 13.50 0.00
N ALA A 26 17.26 13.36 0.80
CA ALA A 26 17.17 13.20 2.25
C ALA A 26 16.48 14.37 2.96
N ASP A 27 16.81 15.62 2.61
CA ASP A 27 16.20 16.78 3.23
C ASP A 27 14.70 16.83 2.97
N ARG A 28 14.28 16.63 1.72
CA ARG A 28 12.87 16.61 1.33
C ARG A 28 12.09 15.47 1.98
N LEU A 29 12.68 14.29 2.13
CA LEU A 29 12.08 13.15 2.83
C LEU A 29 11.97 13.43 4.34
N ASN A 30 13.01 14.03 4.97
CA ASN A 30 13.00 14.39 6.37
C ASN A 30 11.96 15.47 6.72
N GLU A 31 11.71 16.41 5.84
CA GLU A 31 10.62 17.40 5.98
C GLU A 31 9.25 16.75 6.05
N ILE A 32 9.06 15.63 5.35
CA ILE A 32 7.80 14.89 5.36
C ILE A 32 7.71 14.00 6.61
N ASP A 33 8.69 13.10 6.80
CA ASP A 33 8.81 12.25 7.98
C ASP A 33 10.24 11.68 8.09
N THR A 34 10.91 11.91 9.22
CA THR A 34 12.29 11.46 9.44
C THR A 34 12.49 9.94 9.37
N ARG A 35 11.43 9.16 9.54
CA ARG A 35 11.48 7.70 9.42
C ARG A 35 11.71 7.23 7.99
N LEU A 36 11.42 8.06 6.99
CA LEU A 36 11.64 7.73 5.58
C LEU A 36 13.14 7.61 5.29
N VAL A 37 13.92 8.58 5.74
CA VAL A 37 15.38 8.53 5.61
C VAL A 37 15.96 7.43 6.48
N ALA A 38 15.50 7.30 7.73
CA ALA A 38 15.96 6.24 8.64
C ALA A 38 15.73 4.83 8.04
N TYR A 39 14.62 4.61 7.33
CA TYR A 39 14.37 3.35 6.64
C TYR A 39 15.38 3.12 5.50
N ILE A 40 15.65 4.14 4.68
CA ILE A 40 16.58 4.03 3.56
C ILE A 40 18.01 3.80 4.08
N GLU A 41 18.43 4.55 5.10
CA GLU A 41 19.74 4.37 5.73
C GLU A 41 19.92 2.96 6.30
N ASP A 42 18.89 2.40 6.94
CA ASP A 42 18.89 1.01 7.39
C ASP A 42 19.02 0.03 6.22
N ALA A 43 18.32 0.28 5.10
CA ALA A 43 18.42 -0.54 3.91
C ALA A 43 19.79 -0.45 3.22
N LEU A 44 20.47 0.70 3.29
CA LEU A 44 21.78 0.95 2.70
C LEU A 44 22.96 0.69 3.65
N SER A 45 22.69 0.51 4.95
CA SER A 45 23.75 0.32 5.95
C SER A 45 24.65 -0.87 5.59
N ASN A 46 25.91 -0.83 6.06
CA ASN A 46 27.05 -1.70 5.66
C ASN A 46 26.80 -3.22 5.70
N ASN A 47 25.67 -3.64 6.18
CA ASN A 47 25.19 -4.99 6.04
C ASN A 47 24.22 -5.09 4.85
N ALA A 48 24.77 -4.92 3.63
CA ALA A 48 24.07 -5.27 2.38
C ALA A 48 23.49 -6.71 2.38
N SER A 49 23.85 -7.51 3.38
CA SER A 49 23.25 -8.79 3.72
C SER A 49 21.81 -8.70 4.22
N HIS A 50 21.34 -7.53 4.67
CA HIS A 50 20.00 -7.37 5.26
C HIS A 50 18.95 -6.85 4.30
N SER A 51 19.34 -6.22 3.18
CA SER A 51 18.41 -5.75 2.16
C SER A 51 18.46 -6.67 0.95
N ASN A 52 17.32 -6.97 0.39
CA ASN A 52 17.26 -7.75 -0.84
C ASN A 52 17.26 -6.83 -2.08
N LEU A 53 17.59 -7.42 -3.24
CA LEU A 53 17.64 -6.70 -4.51
C LEU A 53 16.35 -5.93 -4.80
N TYR A 54 15.19 -6.55 -4.63
CA TYR A 54 13.91 -5.94 -5.02
C TYR A 54 13.46 -4.84 -4.06
N GLU A 55 13.86 -4.90 -2.78
CA GLU A 55 13.68 -3.81 -1.84
C GLU A 55 14.47 -2.57 -2.28
N LEU A 56 15.75 -2.75 -2.64
CA LEU A 56 16.59 -1.66 -3.13
C LEU A 56 16.07 -1.07 -4.45
N LEU A 57 15.62 -1.90 -5.37
CA LEU A 57 15.00 -1.45 -6.63
C LEU A 57 13.69 -0.69 -6.38
N GLY A 58 12.91 -1.10 -5.39
CA GLY A 58 11.70 -0.35 -4.96
C GLY A 58 12.06 1.04 -4.42
N ILE A 59 13.13 1.18 -3.64
CA ILE A 59 13.64 2.49 -3.19
C ILE A 59 14.11 3.31 -4.39
N ARG A 60 14.84 2.70 -5.32
CA ARG A 60 15.34 3.35 -6.53
C ARG A 60 14.20 3.89 -7.40
N LYS A 61 13.12 3.11 -7.58
CA LYS A 61 11.91 3.57 -8.26
C LYS A 61 11.34 4.83 -7.61
N VAL A 62 11.21 4.83 -6.28
CA VAL A 62 10.70 6.00 -5.55
C VAL A 62 11.58 7.23 -5.76
N PHE A 63 12.91 7.10 -5.77
CA PHE A 63 13.82 8.21 -6.07
C PHE A 63 13.60 8.76 -7.50
N ARG A 64 13.45 7.89 -8.50
CA ARG A 64 13.12 8.32 -9.86
C ARG A 64 11.77 9.04 -9.91
N LEU A 65 10.75 8.51 -9.22
CA LEU A 65 9.44 9.16 -9.13
C LEU A 65 9.53 10.55 -8.48
N MET A 66 10.39 10.73 -7.46
CA MET A 66 10.62 12.05 -6.84
C MET A 66 11.23 13.09 -7.79
N SER A 67 11.94 12.64 -8.82
CA SER A 67 12.48 13.50 -9.88
C SER A 67 11.47 13.75 -11.01
N SER A 68 10.47 12.87 -11.15
CA SER A 68 9.56 12.85 -12.31
C SER A 68 8.18 13.43 -12.01
N TYR A 69 7.75 13.43 -10.74
CA TYR A 69 6.42 13.81 -10.31
C TYR A 69 6.45 14.77 -9.12
N ASP A 70 5.37 15.51 -8.96
CA ASP A 70 5.16 16.32 -7.78
C ASP A 70 4.90 15.46 -6.55
N VAL A 71 5.54 15.82 -5.44
CA VAL A 71 5.38 15.14 -4.16
C VAL A 71 4.39 15.89 -3.28
N ASP A 72 3.30 15.22 -2.91
CA ASP A 72 2.30 15.70 -1.95
C ASP A 72 2.66 15.25 -0.53
N GLY A 73 3.62 15.93 0.08
CA GLY A 73 4.05 15.66 1.46
C GLY A 73 2.92 15.85 2.47
N ASP A 74 2.01 16.80 2.24
CA ASP A 74 0.86 17.06 3.11
C ASP A 74 -0.11 15.87 3.12
N ARG A 75 -0.31 15.23 1.98
CA ARG A 75 -1.15 14.02 1.90
C ARG A 75 -0.53 12.87 2.69
N VAL A 76 0.78 12.65 2.55
CA VAL A 76 1.51 11.65 3.34
C VAL A 76 1.36 11.93 4.83
N GLN A 77 1.63 13.15 5.27
CA GLN A 77 1.52 13.53 6.68
C GLN A 77 0.10 13.39 7.21
N ARG A 78 -0.93 13.77 6.43
CA ARG A 78 -2.34 13.56 6.82
C ARG A 78 -2.67 12.09 6.98
N THR A 79 -2.19 11.24 6.07
CA THR A 79 -2.38 9.79 6.14
C THR A 79 -1.71 9.20 7.38
N LEU A 80 -0.44 9.54 7.63
CA LEU A 80 0.28 9.11 8.82
C LEU A 80 -0.44 9.55 10.10
N ARG A 81 -0.88 10.81 10.17
CA ARG A 81 -1.64 11.31 11.32
C ARG A 81 -3.01 10.65 11.50
N ALA A 82 -3.69 10.28 10.42
CA ALA A 82 -4.95 9.55 10.50
C ALA A 82 -4.75 8.16 11.09
N ILE A 83 -3.64 7.48 10.75
CA ILE A 83 -3.31 6.15 11.28
C ILE A 83 -2.75 6.24 12.71
N GLU A 84 -1.77 7.08 12.96
CA GLU A 84 -1.00 7.10 14.21
C GLU A 84 -1.46 8.13 15.24
N GLY A 85 -2.21 9.14 14.81
CA GLY A 85 -2.47 10.32 15.62
C GLY A 85 -1.27 11.27 15.70
N VAL A 86 -1.26 12.11 16.72
CA VAL A 86 -0.20 13.09 16.99
C VAL A 86 0.73 12.57 18.08
N TRP A 87 2.01 12.56 17.77
CA TRP A 87 3.08 12.17 18.70
C TRP A 87 4.02 13.33 18.95
N GLU A 88 4.37 13.59 20.22
CA GLU A 88 5.33 14.61 20.63
C GLU A 88 6.37 13.99 21.55
N LYS A 89 7.65 14.17 21.25
CA LYS A 89 8.79 13.64 22.03
C LYS A 89 8.62 12.14 22.38
N GLY A 90 8.12 11.35 21.42
CA GLY A 90 7.90 9.90 21.58
C GLY A 90 6.68 9.51 22.42
N ARG A 91 5.82 10.47 22.79
CA ARG A 91 4.57 10.22 23.52
C ARG A 91 3.35 10.52 22.65
N HIS A 92 2.38 9.64 22.70
CA HIS A 92 1.10 9.88 22.04
C HIS A 92 0.33 11.01 22.72
N VAL A 93 -0.17 11.97 21.93
CA VAL A 93 -0.90 13.15 22.42
C VAL A 93 -2.38 13.03 22.15
N LYS A 94 -2.78 12.71 20.87
CA LYS A 94 -4.18 12.61 20.51
C LYS A 94 -4.40 11.90 19.16
N GLY A 95 -5.62 11.39 18.97
CA GLY A 95 -6.11 10.82 17.69
C GLY A 95 -5.45 9.48 17.37
N GLY A 96 -5.53 9.10 16.09
CA GLY A 96 -4.97 7.86 15.57
C GLY A 96 -5.76 6.61 15.94
N LEU A 97 -5.32 5.49 15.39
CA LEU A 97 -5.90 4.18 15.59
C LEU A 97 -5.22 3.45 16.75
N MET A 98 -5.87 2.44 17.27
CA MET A 98 -5.32 1.59 18.33
C MET A 98 -5.51 0.13 17.95
N PHE A 99 -4.52 -0.70 18.26
CA PHE A 99 -4.64 -2.15 18.18
C PHE A 99 -4.98 -2.75 19.53
N ASP A 100 -5.82 -3.78 19.51
CA ASP A 100 -6.04 -4.65 20.65
C ASP A 100 -4.87 -5.64 20.77
N THR A 101 -4.21 -5.63 21.90
CA THR A 101 -3.09 -6.53 22.18
C THR A 101 -3.39 -7.34 23.44
N PRO A 102 -2.71 -8.48 23.68
CA PRO A 102 -2.85 -9.23 24.93
C PRO A 102 -2.54 -8.41 26.20
N ARG A 103 -1.89 -7.27 26.05
CA ARG A 103 -1.56 -6.33 27.13
C ARG A 103 -2.45 -5.08 27.18
N GLY A 104 -3.58 -5.09 26.45
CA GLY A 104 -4.54 -3.98 26.32
C GLY A 104 -4.38 -3.20 25.02
N HIS A 105 -5.17 -2.12 24.89
CA HIS A 105 -5.13 -1.27 23.69
C HIS A 105 -3.85 -0.46 23.61
N ARG A 106 -3.25 -0.41 22.43
CA ARG A 106 -2.06 0.41 22.12
C ARG A 106 -2.28 1.25 20.89
N HIS A 107 -1.89 2.51 20.95
CA HIS A 107 -1.87 3.37 19.77
C HIS A 107 -0.97 2.80 18.69
N VAL A 108 -1.47 2.86 17.45
CA VAL A 108 -0.68 2.49 16.28
C VAL A 108 0.50 3.44 16.17
N ARG A 109 1.69 2.88 16.04
CA ARG A 109 2.85 3.60 15.59
C ARG A 109 3.50 2.78 14.49
N LEU A 110 3.50 3.36 13.29
CA LEU A 110 4.05 2.70 12.13
C LEU A 110 5.57 2.55 12.25
N MET A 111 6.06 1.40 11.88
CA MET A 111 7.50 1.17 11.70
C MET A 111 8.01 2.01 10.53
N PRO A 112 9.32 2.33 10.46
CA PRO A 112 9.88 3.10 9.36
C PRO A 112 9.52 2.56 7.97
N TYR A 113 9.57 1.24 7.77
CA TYR A 113 9.16 0.62 6.50
C TYR A 113 7.66 0.76 6.20
N GLN A 114 6.79 0.80 7.21
CA GLN A 114 5.35 1.05 7.01
C GLN A 114 5.10 2.51 6.64
N ALA A 115 5.82 3.44 7.27
CA ALA A 115 5.79 4.85 6.86
C ALA A 115 6.28 5.02 5.41
N TRP A 116 7.30 4.25 5.00
CA TRP A 116 7.77 4.19 3.62
C TRP A 116 6.68 3.66 2.67
N CYS A 117 5.93 2.63 3.04
CA CYS A 117 4.80 2.15 2.25
C CYS A 117 3.71 3.23 2.11
N VAL A 118 3.40 3.98 3.18
CA VAL A 118 2.47 5.11 3.11
C VAL A 118 3.01 6.18 2.15
N PHE A 119 4.31 6.50 2.22
CA PHE A 119 4.93 7.44 1.29
C PHE A 119 4.79 6.96 -0.16
N GLY A 120 5.19 5.73 -0.48
CA GLY A 120 5.13 5.19 -1.84
C GLY A 120 3.70 5.14 -2.42
N ILE A 121 2.69 4.95 -1.58
CA ILE A 121 1.29 4.93 -2.02
C ILE A 121 0.74 6.35 -2.23
N TYR A 122 1.08 7.32 -1.37
CA TYR A 122 0.35 8.59 -1.28
C TYR A 122 1.13 9.81 -1.74
N ALA A 123 2.46 9.71 -1.90
CA ALA A 123 3.30 10.89 -2.13
C ALA A 123 3.19 11.48 -3.54
N PHE A 124 2.96 10.66 -4.56
CA PHE A 124 3.04 11.13 -5.93
C PHE A 124 1.68 11.49 -6.49
N LYS A 125 1.64 12.59 -7.24
CA LYS A 125 0.44 13.06 -7.92
C LYS A 125 0.71 13.29 -9.40
N VAL A 126 -0.34 13.10 -10.18
CA VAL A 126 -0.34 13.28 -11.62
C VAL A 126 -1.57 14.09 -12.04
N ASP A 127 -1.38 15.00 -12.97
CA ASP A 127 -2.47 15.72 -13.59
C ASP A 127 -3.03 14.89 -14.76
N VAL A 128 -4.32 14.63 -14.71
CA VAL A 128 -5.04 13.87 -15.73
C VAL A 128 -6.02 14.80 -16.42
N CYS A 129 -5.89 14.90 -17.73
CA CYS A 129 -6.85 15.64 -18.54
C CYS A 129 -8.15 14.85 -18.64
N MET A 130 -9.26 15.47 -18.26
CA MET A 130 -10.59 14.88 -18.39
C MET A 130 -11.17 15.25 -19.76
N GLU A 131 -11.75 14.26 -20.45
CA GLU A 131 -12.37 14.52 -21.74
C GLU A 131 -13.51 15.56 -21.63
N ARG A 132 -13.58 16.45 -22.59
CA ARG A 132 -14.54 17.58 -22.70
C ARG A 132 -16.01 17.15 -22.56
N ARG A 133 -16.34 15.87 -22.79
CA ARG A 133 -17.71 15.30 -22.71
C ARG A 133 -18.40 15.50 -21.36
N TYR A 134 -17.63 15.70 -20.29
CA TYR A 134 -18.16 15.90 -18.94
C TYR A 134 -18.30 17.36 -18.55
N VAL A 135 -17.88 18.29 -19.42
CA VAL A 135 -17.88 19.75 -19.20
C VAL A 135 -19.07 20.42 -19.91
N GLU A 136 -19.44 19.93 -21.11
CA GLU A 136 -20.56 20.48 -21.85
C GLU A 136 -21.89 20.10 -21.22
N GLY A 137 -22.40 20.95 -20.35
CA GLY A 137 -23.71 20.84 -19.73
C GLY A 137 -23.72 20.56 -18.23
N ASP A 138 -22.56 20.48 -17.58
CA ASP A 138 -22.50 20.30 -16.12
C ASP A 138 -22.17 21.63 -15.44
N GLU A 139 -23.21 22.39 -15.10
CA GLU A 139 -23.11 23.66 -14.36
C GLU A 139 -22.50 23.51 -12.94
N LEU A 140 -22.18 22.28 -12.54
CA LEU A 140 -21.66 21.95 -11.20
C LEU A 140 -20.14 21.86 -11.14
N LEU A 141 -19.43 21.93 -12.29
CA LEU A 141 -17.96 21.89 -12.26
C LEU A 141 -17.43 23.25 -11.82
N PRO A 142 -16.51 23.29 -10.84
CA PRO A 142 -15.84 24.52 -10.46
C PRO A 142 -15.10 25.10 -11.66
N THR A 143 -15.28 26.38 -11.95
CA THR A 143 -14.60 27.07 -13.07
C THR A 143 -13.08 27.06 -12.96
N GLU A 144 -12.55 26.89 -11.75
CA GLU A 144 -11.13 26.73 -11.46
C GLU A 144 -10.50 25.43 -11.98
N TRP A 145 -11.31 24.44 -12.38
CA TRP A 145 -10.84 23.20 -13.00
C TRP A 145 -10.72 23.26 -14.51
N VAL A 146 -11.18 24.35 -15.11
CA VAL A 146 -11.14 24.54 -16.56
C VAL A 146 -9.93 25.39 -16.88
N ALA A 147 -8.97 24.82 -17.60
CA ALA A 147 -7.82 25.58 -18.11
C ALA A 147 -8.24 26.52 -19.26
N ASP A 148 -7.38 27.49 -19.60
CA ASP A 148 -7.62 28.49 -20.67
C ASP A 148 -7.92 27.86 -22.04
N ASP A 149 -7.47 26.62 -22.28
CA ASP A 149 -7.75 25.84 -23.49
C ASP A 149 -9.13 25.16 -23.47
N GLY A 150 -9.91 25.30 -22.38
CA GLY A 150 -11.20 24.67 -22.19
C GLY A 150 -11.09 23.19 -21.76
N MET A 151 -9.91 22.73 -21.39
CA MET A 151 -9.70 21.38 -20.87
C MET A 151 -9.88 21.35 -19.36
N VAL A 152 -10.46 20.26 -18.84
CA VAL A 152 -10.57 20.02 -17.40
C VAL A 152 -9.42 19.14 -16.94
N TRP A 153 -8.62 19.68 -16.04
CA TRP A 153 -7.52 18.96 -15.42
C TRP A 153 -7.87 18.56 -13.99
N ASP A 154 -7.52 17.36 -13.63
CA ASP A 154 -7.75 16.80 -12.29
C ASP A 154 -6.45 16.19 -11.75
N THR A 155 -6.01 16.71 -10.61
CA THR A 155 -4.81 16.19 -9.95
C THR A 155 -5.16 14.99 -9.09
N ARG A 156 -4.52 13.85 -9.36
CA ARG A 156 -4.80 12.55 -8.72
C ARG A 156 -3.55 11.95 -8.11
N ARG A 157 -3.76 11.01 -7.20
CA ARG A 157 -2.70 10.12 -6.78
C ARG A 157 -2.19 9.30 -7.97
N LEU A 158 -0.87 9.21 -8.13
CA LEU A 158 -0.24 8.43 -9.18
C LEU A 158 -0.42 6.92 -8.95
N THR A 159 -0.18 6.45 -7.71
CA THR A 159 -0.21 5.02 -7.39
C THR A 159 -1.64 4.49 -7.40
N GLU A 160 -1.93 3.59 -8.33
CA GLU A 160 -3.20 2.86 -8.44
C GLU A 160 -3.09 1.43 -7.92
N GLU A 161 -1.88 0.85 -7.90
CA GLU A 161 -1.67 -0.52 -7.44
C GLU A 161 -0.44 -0.57 -6.52
N ALA A 162 -0.59 -1.22 -5.35
CA ALA A 162 0.47 -1.36 -4.35
C ALA A 162 0.68 -2.83 -3.96
N HIS A 163 1.93 -3.29 -4.02
CA HIS A 163 2.34 -4.64 -3.68
C HIS A 163 3.18 -4.64 -2.40
N ILE A 164 2.64 -5.18 -1.33
CA ILE A 164 3.32 -5.31 -0.03
C ILE A 164 3.53 -6.79 0.27
N PHE A 165 4.73 -7.27 -0.04
CA PHE A 165 5.14 -8.64 0.16
C PHE A 165 6.06 -8.75 1.37
N GLN A 166 5.60 -9.44 2.41
CA GLN A 166 6.31 -9.60 3.69
C GLN A 166 6.06 -10.98 4.29
N THR A 167 6.89 -11.36 5.26
CA THR A 167 6.67 -12.59 6.01
C THR A 167 5.43 -12.52 6.91
N ARG A 168 5.03 -13.68 7.43
CA ARG A 168 3.99 -13.76 8.47
C ARG A 168 4.40 -12.99 9.73
N LYS A 169 3.41 -12.48 10.45
CA LYS A 169 3.57 -11.73 11.71
C LYS A 169 4.29 -10.39 11.57
N SER A 170 4.31 -9.82 10.37
CA SER A 170 4.83 -8.47 10.10
C SER A 170 3.79 -7.35 10.27
N GLY A 171 2.56 -7.67 10.69
CA GLY A 171 1.49 -6.67 10.84
C GLY A 171 0.87 -6.19 9.53
N LYS A 172 1.05 -6.93 8.42
CA LYS A 172 0.57 -6.51 7.08
C LYS A 172 -0.95 -6.42 6.97
N THR A 173 -1.70 -7.36 7.58
CA THR A 173 -3.17 -7.37 7.56
C THR A 173 -3.73 -6.19 8.33
N GLU A 174 -3.17 -5.89 9.51
CA GLU A 174 -3.55 -4.72 10.31
C GLU A 174 -3.16 -3.42 9.61
N PHE A 175 -2.01 -3.38 8.95
CA PHE A 175 -1.59 -2.23 8.13
C PHE A 175 -2.53 -2.02 6.95
N GLY A 176 -2.87 -3.06 6.19
CA GLY A 176 -3.85 -3.00 5.11
C GLY A 176 -5.22 -2.53 5.60
N ALA A 177 -5.70 -3.08 6.73
CA ALA A 177 -6.94 -2.65 7.36
C ALA A 177 -6.92 -1.17 7.77
N ALA A 178 -5.79 -0.64 8.22
CA ALA A 178 -5.64 0.79 8.53
C ALA A 178 -5.74 1.65 7.25
N ILE A 179 -5.13 1.21 6.15
CA ILE A 179 -5.26 1.88 4.83
C ILE A 179 -6.73 1.86 4.38
N ASP A 180 -7.41 0.71 4.41
CA ASP A 180 -8.82 0.59 4.03
C ASP A 180 -9.71 1.55 4.83
N PHE A 181 -9.48 1.60 6.15
CA PHE A 181 -10.25 2.46 7.05
C PHE A 181 -10.00 3.95 6.78
N VAL A 182 -8.74 4.34 6.61
CA VAL A 182 -8.36 5.75 6.37
C VAL A 182 -8.83 6.22 4.99
N GLU A 183 -8.72 5.39 3.96
CA GLU A 183 -9.22 5.71 2.62
C GLU A 183 -10.74 5.94 2.61
N VAL A 184 -11.49 5.11 3.30
CA VAL A 184 -12.95 5.24 3.32
C VAL A 184 -13.41 6.39 4.21
N CYS A 185 -12.77 6.57 5.37
CA CYS A 185 -13.29 7.49 6.39
C CYS A 185 -12.65 8.89 6.37
N PHE A 186 -11.43 9.06 5.79
CA PHE A 186 -10.68 10.31 5.94
C PHE A 186 -10.10 10.88 4.65
N LEU A 187 -9.72 10.05 3.68
CA LEU A 187 -8.97 10.50 2.49
C LEU A 187 -9.76 10.37 1.19
N GLY A 188 -10.64 9.39 1.12
CA GLY A 188 -11.33 9.02 -0.10
C GLY A 188 -12.52 9.90 -0.45
N PRO A 189 -13.20 9.57 -1.53
CA PRO A 189 -14.39 10.30 -1.99
C PRO A 189 -15.54 10.19 -0.99
N THR A 190 -16.49 11.11 -1.08
CA THR A 190 -17.66 11.21 -0.21
C THR A 190 -18.50 9.93 -0.09
N ASN A 191 -18.37 9.02 -1.05
CA ASN A 191 -19.01 7.70 -1.07
C ASN A 191 -17.97 6.61 -1.24
N GLY A 192 -16.90 6.63 -0.43
CA GLY A 192 -15.80 5.66 -0.50
C GLY A 192 -16.27 4.23 -0.24
N GLN A 193 -15.78 3.27 -1.03
CA GLN A 193 -16.04 1.86 -0.81
C GLN A 193 -14.72 1.09 -0.78
N ALA A 194 -14.46 0.34 0.29
CA ALA A 194 -13.37 -0.62 0.36
C ALA A 194 -13.89 -2.05 0.34
N LEU A 195 -13.27 -2.89 -0.48
CA LEU A 195 -13.57 -4.31 -0.62
C LEU A 195 -12.37 -5.13 -0.17
N ILE A 196 -12.52 -5.92 0.89
CA ILE A 196 -11.46 -6.79 1.40
C ILE A 196 -11.67 -8.19 0.83
N CYS A 197 -10.80 -8.57 -0.09
CA CYS A 197 -10.79 -9.88 -0.73
C CYS A 197 -9.72 -10.76 -0.09
N ALA A 198 -10.06 -11.99 0.28
CA ALA A 198 -9.12 -12.97 0.79
C ALA A 198 -9.48 -14.38 0.29
N PRO A 199 -8.53 -15.35 0.31
CA PRO A 199 -8.79 -16.72 -0.15
C PRO A 199 -9.91 -17.43 0.63
N SER A 200 -10.19 -16.98 1.85
CA SER A 200 -11.31 -17.51 2.65
C SER A 200 -12.01 -16.41 3.43
N SER A 201 -13.28 -16.64 3.77
CA SER A 201 -14.04 -15.71 4.60
C SER A 201 -13.47 -15.53 6.01
N SER A 202 -12.82 -16.56 6.55
CA SER A 202 -12.14 -16.45 7.85
C SER A 202 -10.93 -15.51 7.79
N GLN A 203 -10.19 -15.49 6.69
CA GLN A 203 -9.06 -14.58 6.49
C GLN A 203 -9.55 -13.13 6.31
N SER A 204 -10.54 -12.88 5.46
CA SER A 204 -11.08 -11.52 5.32
C SER A 204 -11.68 -10.97 6.61
N GLN A 205 -12.18 -11.84 7.50
CA GLN A 205 -12.67 -11.45 8.82
C GLN A 205 -11.54 -10.98 9.77
N ILE A 206 -10.28 -11.37 9.55
CA ILE A 206 -9.16 -10.90 10.38
C ILE A 206 -8.94 -9.40 10.14
N ALA A 207 -8.82 -8.98 8.87
CA ALA A 207 -8.72 -7.57 8.52
C ALA A 207 -9.95 -6.78 8.97
N TYR A 208 -11.15 -7.33 8.77
CA TYR A 208 -12.39 -6.68 9.19
C TYR A 208 -12.50 -6.53 10.72
N LYS A 209 -11.94 -7.45 11.50
CA LYS A 209 -11.89 -7.31 12.96
C LYS A 209 -11.09 -6.06 13.36
N ALA A 210 -9.94 -5.82 12.76
CA ALA A 210 -9.13 -4.63 13.01
C ALA A 210 -9.92 -3.36 12.65
N ILE A 211 -10.59 -3.34 11.49
CA ILE A 211 -11.44 -2.20 11.07
C ILE A 211 -12.54 -1.90 12.08
N ARG A 212 -13.19 -2.92 12.62
CA ARG A 212 -14.22 -2.74 13.65
C ARG A 212 -13.65 -2.13 14.93
N GLU A 213 -12.46 -2.56 15.34
CA GLU A 213 -11.77 -1.99 16.49
C GLU A 213 -11.44 -0.52 16.25
N PHE A 214 -10.96 -0.15 15.07
CA PHE A 214 -10.72 1.24 14.69
C PHE A 214 -12.01 2.09 14.74
N ALA A 215 -13.11 1.58 14.18
CA ALA A 215 -14.38 2.28 14.20
C ALA A 215 -14.91 2.52 15.64
N MET A 216 -14.77 1.52 16.51
CA MET A 216 -15.18 1.63 17.93
C MET A 216 -14.34 2.66 18.70
N GLN A 217 -13.11 2.91 18.28
CA GLN A 217 -12.25 3.92 18.91
C GLN A 217 -12.55 5.33 18.41
N VAL A 218 -12.81 5.46 17.09
CA VAL A 218 -13.14 6.75 16.48
C VAL A 218 -14.53 7.23 16.87
N ASP A 219 -15.48 6.32 17.06
CA ASP A 219 -16.84 6.64 17.51
C ASP A 219 -17.10 6.07 18.90
N PRO A 220 -16.97 6.87 19.97
CA PRO A 220 -17.23 6.43 21.34
C PRO A 220 -18.67 5.97 21.60
N THR A 221 -19.60 6.23 20.68
CA THR A 221 -20.98 5.73 20.78
C THR A 221 -21.13 4.28 20.34
N CYS A 222 -20.08 3.69 19.76
CA CYS A 222 -20.00 2.26 19.42
C CYS A 222 -19.84 1.40 20.69
N ILE A 223 -20.91 1.24 21.46
CA ILE A 223 -20.90 0.49 22.75
C ILE A 223 -20.90 -1.04 22.50
N ASN A 224 -21.32 -1.47 21.33
CA ASN A 224 -21.44 -2.89 21.00
C ASN A 224 -21.00 -3.18 19.54
N ARG A 225 -21.06 -4.46 19.18
CA ARG A 225 -20.66 -4.93 17.83
C ARG A 225 -21.60 -4.46 16.70
N LEU A 226 -22.69 -3.78 16.98
CA LEU A 226 -23.63 -3.27 15.99
C LEU A 226 -23.26 -1.87 15.51
N GLY A 227 -22.36 -1.18 16.21
CA GLY A 227 -21.88 0.16 15.87
C GLY A 227 -22.41 1.25 16.78
N GLY A 228 -22.32 2.50 16.33
CA GLY A 228 -22.68 3.70 17.06
C GLY A 228 -23.35 4.73 16.18
N LYS A 229 -23.09 6.02 16.48
CA LYS A 229 -23.69 7.16 15.78
C LYS A 229 -23.22 7.26 14.33
N PHE A 230 -21.92 7.03 14.09
CA PHE A 230 -21.30 7.22 12.78
C PHE A 230 -21.07 5.92 12.03
N PHE A 231 -21.01 4.79 12.72
CA PHE A 231 -20.73 3.49 12.13
C PHE A 231 -21.88 2.52 12.39
N ARG A 232 -22.29 1.82 11.34
CA ARG A 232 -23.17 0.65 11.44
C ARG A 232 -22.39 -0.58 11.02
N MET A 233 -22.25 -1.55 11.92
CA MET A 233 -21.47 -2.75 11.70
C MET A 233 -22.37 -3.94 11.44
N THR A 234 -22.03 -4.74 10.44
CA THR A 234 -22.68 -6.00 10.13
C THR A 234 -21.68 -7.14 10.32
N ARG A 235 -22.08 -8.37 10.04
CA ARG A 235 -21.19 -9.53 10.06
C ARG A 235 -20.04 -9.39 9.04
N ASN A 236 -20.31 -8.84 7.86
CA ASN A 236 -19.41 -8.85 6.72
C ASN A 236 -19.06 -7.46 6.20
N GLY A 237 -19.35 -6.40 6.96
CA GLY A 237 -19.05 -5.07 6.52
C GLY A 237 -19.45 -3.98 7.52
N MET A 238 -19.05 -2.77 7.18
CA MET A 238 -19.30 -1.56 7.96
C MET A 238 -19.77 -0.45 7.03
N ASN A 239 -20.82 0.26 7.44
CA ASN A 239 -21.21 1.52 6.81
C ASN A 239 -20.81 2.67 7.73
N TRP A 240 -20.24 3.71 7.14
CA TRP A 240 -19.83 4.94 7.80
C TRP A 240 -20.66 6.11 7.26
N GLN A 241 -21.22 6.90 8.15
CA GLN A 241 -22.03 8.05 7.80
C GLN A 241 -21.93 9.14 8.87
N PRO A 242 -20.90 10.00 8.81
CA PRO A 242 -20.71 11.06 9.81
C PRO A 242 -21.68 12.24 9.62
N GLY A 243 -22.35 12.35 8.48
CA GLY A 243 -23.30 13.41 8.16
C GLY A 243 -24.10 13.12 6.90
N LEU A 244 -24.92 14.07 6.49
CA LEU A 244 -25.84 13.89 5.35
C LEU A 244 -25.14 13.80 3.98
N LYS A 245 -23.93 14.38 3.86
CA LYS A 245 -23.20 14.48 2.57
C LYS A 245 -22.03 13.51 2.46
N MET A 246 -21.69 12.79 3.52
CA MET A 246 -20.55 11.88 3.55
C MET A 246 -21.01 10.49 3.94
N SER A 247 -20.63 9.51 3.18
CA SER A 247 -20.87 8.10 3.50
C SER A 247 -19.69 7.26 3.02
N GLY A 248 -19.56 6.07 3.55
CA GLY A 248 -18.57 5.10 3.12
C GLY A 248 -18.97 3.69 3.53
N GLU A 249 -18.38 2.72 2.86
CA GLU A 249 -18.67 1.32 3.10
C GLU A 249 -17.39 0.48 3.03
N ILE A 250 -17.23 -0.43 3.98
CA ILE A 250 -16.19 -1.46 3.92
C ILE A 250 -16.86 -2.82 3.95
N LYS A 251 -16.58 -3.66 2.97
CA LYS A 251 -17.13 -5.02 2.86
C LYS A 251 -16.04 -6.07 2.77
N THR A 252 -16.26 -7.20 3.42
CA THR A 252 -15.47 -8.40 3.21
C THR A 252 -16.10 -9.25 2.09
N MET A 253 -15.25 -9.72 1.21
CA MET A 253 -15.63 -10.60 0.11
C MET A 253 -14.85 -11.90 0.23
N ALA A 254 -15.56 -13.02 0.21
CA ALA A 254 -14.92 -14.33 0.10
C ALA A 254 -14.88 -14.75 -1.37
N ALA A 255 -13.84 -15.47 -1.76
CA ALA A 255 -13.77 -16.14 -3.06
C ALA A 255 -15.07 -16.94 -3.31
N GLY A 256 -15.60 -16.89 -4.52
CA GLY A 256 -16.76 -17.68 -4.95
C GLY A 256 -18.15 -17.10 -4.70
N LYS A 257 -18.29 -15.92 -4.08
CA LYS A 257 -19.60 -15.31 -3.77
C LYS A 257 -19.77 -13.88 -4.25
N VAL A 258 -19.07 -13.47 -5.26
CA VAL A 258 -19.16 -12.10 -5.74
C VAL A 258 -20.33 -11.97 -6.72
N SER A 259 -21.43 -11.36 -6.28
CA SER A 259 -22.34 -10.70 -7.22
C SER A 259 -21.59 -9.47 -7.77
N LYS A 260 -21.26 -9.51 -9.04
CA LYS A 260 -20.32 -8.58 -9.71
C LYS A 260 -20.96 -7.24 -10.07
N ASP A 261 -22.27 -7.12 -9.94
CA ASP A 261 -23.02 -5.97 -10.40
C ASP A 261 -23.10 -4.88 -9.31
N GLY A 262 -22.70 -3.66 -9.66
CA GLY A 262 -22.88 -2.48 -8.82
C GLY A 262 -21.78 -2.23 -7.78
N LEU A 263 -20.63 -2.89 -7.86
CA LEU A 263 -19.49 -2.60 -7.01
C LEU A 263 -18.70 -1.40 -7.57
N TYR A 264 -18.46 -0.40 -6.71
CA TYR A 264 -17.82 0.86 -7.09
C TYR A 264 -16.71 1.20 -6.09
N ALA A 265 -15.72 0.30 -5.99
CA ALA A 265 -14.68 0.40 -4.97
C ALA A 265 -13.70 1.54 -5.23
N SER A 266 -13.33 2.28 -4.18
CA SER A 266 -12.17 3.16 -4.15
C SER A 266 -10.91 2.40 -3.76
N VAL A 267 -11.06 1.36 -2.92
CA VAL A 267 -9.99 0.45 -2.52
C VAL A 267 -10.45 -0.98 -2.72
N VAL A 268 -9.60 -1.79 -3.31
CA VAL A 268 -9.70 -3.24 -3.27
C VAL A 268 -8.46 -3.77 -2.56
N HIS A 269 -8.65 -4.35 -1.40
CA HIS A 269 -7.58 -4.96 -0.60
C HIS A 269 -7.58 -6.47 -0.80
N ALA A 270 -6.58 -6.97 -1.51
CA ALA A 270 -6.34 -8.39 -1.74
C ALA A 270 -5.38 -8.94 -0.67
N ASP A 271 -5.93 -9.36 0.47
CA ASP A 271 -5.14 -9.91 1.57
C ASP A 271 -4.82 -11.39 1.34
N GLU A 272 -3.57 -11.76 1.60
CA GLU A 272 -3.01 -13.11 1.38
C GLU A 272 -3.18 -13.63 -0.06
N HIS A 273 -3.11 -12.74 -1.05
CA HIS A 273 -3.31 -13.09 -2.46
C HIS A 273 -2.35 -14.18 -2.94
N GLY A 274 -1.11 -14.21 -2.46
CA GLY A 274 -0.13 -15.26 -2.79
C GLY A 274 -0.49 -16.65 -2.29
N GLN A 275 -1.48 -16.79 -1.42
CA GLN A 275 -1.99 -18.08 -0.96
C GLN A 275 -3.19 -18.58 -1.78
N ALA A 276 -3.68 -17.76 -2.70
CA ALA A 276 -4.77 -18.13 -3.59
C ALA A 276 -4.26 -19.02 -4.74
N GLY A 277 -4.78 -20.22 -4.89
CA GLY A 277 -4.45 -21.18 -5.96
C GLY A 277 -5.47 -21.16 -7.11
N TYR A 278 -5.24 -21.80 -8.26
CA TYR A 278 -6.14 -21.81 -9.44
C TYR A 278 -7.36 -22.73 -9.30
N ILE A 279 -7.39 -23.61 -8.33
CA ILE A 279 -8.45 -24.61 -8.21
C ILE A 279 -9.37 -24.25 -7.05
N ASN A 280 -10.63 -24.06 -7.36
CA ASN A 280 -11.78 -23.86 -6.47
C ASN A 280 -11.94 -22.53 -5.73
N ASN A 281 -10.89 -21.69 -5.52
CA ASN A 281 -11.09 -20.45 -4.79
C ASN A 281 -10.25 -19.26 -5.28
N SER A 282 -9.34 -19.46 -6.20
CA SER A 282 -8.33 -18.46 -6.53
C SER A 282 -8.55 -17.79 -7.86
N CYS A 283 -9.03 -18.53 -8.83
CA CYS A 283 -9.57 -17.93 -10.04
C CYS A 283 -10.70 -16.98 -9.64
N ASP A 284 -11.46 -17.36 -8.62
CA ASP A 284 -12.51 -16.52 -8.05
C ASP A 284 -11.98 -15.29 -7.34
N MET A 285 -10.86 -15.39 -6.59
CA MET A 285 -10.26 -14.22 -5.95
C MET A 285 -9.62 -13.27 -6.96
N GLN A 286 -8.86 -13.79 -7.92
CA GLN A 286 -8.27 -12.99 -8.99
C GLN A 286 -9.38 -12.32 -9.81
N ASN A 287 -10.39 -13.07 -10.23
CA ASN A 287 -11.55 -12.55 -10.96
C ASN A 287 -12.34 -11.52 -10.11
N ALA A 288 -12.46 -11.74 -8.80
CA ALA A 288 -13.09 -10.79 -7.90
C ALA A 288 -12.31 -9.49 -7.83
N VAL A 289 -10.98 -9.57 -7.64
CA VAL A 289 -10.09 -8.41 -7.60
C VAL A 289 -10.13 -7.66 -8.94
N GLU A 290 -9.96 -8.33 -10.05
CA GLU A 290 -9.98 -7.73 -11.39
C GLU A 290 -11.36 -7.13 -11.73
N THR A 291 -12.44 -7.83 -11.40
CA THR A 291 -13.80 -7.33 -11.64
C THR A 291 -14.08 -6.10 -10.77
N CYS A 292 -13.76 -6.15 -9.48
CA CYS A 292 -13.99 -5.06 -8.57
C CYS A 292 -13.13 -3.84 -8.93
N PHE A 293 -11.87 -4.04 -9.28
CA PHE A 293 -10.97 -2.96 -9.65
C PHE A 293 -11.24 -2.44 -11.06
N GLY A 294 -11.50 -3.33 -12.02
CA GLY A 294 -11.82 -2.96 -13.40
C GLY A 294 -13.20 -2.32 -13.55
N SER A 295 -14.18 -2.72 -12.74
CA SER A 295 -15.55 -2.18 -12.78
C SER A 295 -15.72 -0.86 -12.01
N THR A 296 -14.68 -0.35 -11.38
CA THR A 296 -14.77 0.89 -10.60
C THR A 296 -15.08 2.13 -11.43
N GLY A 297 -15.25 2.00 -12.74
CA GLY A 297 -15.65 3.09 -13.60
C GLY A 297 -14.73 4.32 -13.48
N PRO A 298 -15.21 5.52 -13.77
CA PRO A 298 -14.41 6.74 -13.71
C PRO A 298 -14.24 7.26 -12.28
N ARG A 299 -13.96 6.40 -11.27
CA ARG A 299 -13.59 6.93 -9.96
C ARG A 299 -12.33 7.77 -10.10
N ARG A 300 -12.34 8.92 -9.46
CA ARG A 300 -11.24 9.88 -9.48
C ARG A 300 -9.93 9.26 -9.02
N GLU A 301 -9.97 8.48 -7.97
CA GLU A 301 -8.83 7.73 -7.45
C GLU A 301 -9.26 6.33 -7.04
N LYS A 302 -8.41 5.36 -7.33
CA LYS A 302 -8.59 3.95 -6.97
C LYS A 302 -7.29 3.37 -6.46
N LEU A 303 -7.37 2.36 -5.59
CA LEU A 303 -6.22 1.64 -5.06
C LEU A 303 -6.50 0.15 -5.04
N LEU A 304 -5.67 -0.61 -5.74
CA LEU A 304 -5.57 -2.05 -5.55
C LEU A 304 -4.39 -2.35 -4.62
N LEU A 305 -4.69 -2.78 -3.40
CA LEU A 305 -3.70 -3.06 -2.37
C LEU A 305 -3.52 -4.57 -2.22
N HIS A 306 -2.34 -5.08 -2.54
CA HIS A 306 -1.96 -6.45 -2.28
C HIS A 306 -1.11 -6.53 -1.01
N THR A 307 -1.61 -7.25 0.00
CA THR A 307 -0.83 -7.62 1.19
C THR A 307 -0.69 -9.13 1.23
N THR A 308 0.53 -9.64 1.13
CA THR A 308 0.71 -11.09 1.01
C THR A 308 2.01 -11.58 1.64
N THR A 309 2.01 -12.88 1.94
CA THR A 309 3.21 -13.66 2.27
C THR A 309 3.62 -14.52 1.09
N ALA A 310 4.81 -15.13 1.19
CA ALA A 310 5.22 -16.18 0.25
C ALA A 310 4.15 -17.27 0.17
N GLY A 311 3.56 -17.43 -1.01
CA GLY A 311 2.54 -18.44 -1.27
C GLY A 311 3.14 -19.83 -1.29
N ARG A 312 2.37 -20.83 -0.84
CA ARG A 312 2.72 -22.25 -0.99
C ARG A 312 2.47 -22.77 -2.41
N ILE A 313 1.76 -22.01 -3.21
CA ILE A 313 1.29 -22.42 -4.53
C ILE A 313 2.29 -21.93 -5.59
N LYS A 314 2.99 -22.88 -6.21
CA LYS A 314 4.07 -22.61 -7.16
C LYS A 314 3.62 -21.85 -8.43
N ASN A 315 2.37 -22.02 -8.85
CA ASN A 315 1.83 -21.43 -10.10
C ASN A 315 0.51 -20.70 -9.83
N GLY A 316 0.41 -19.95 -8.73
CA GLY A 316 -0.79 -19.15 -8.42
C GLY A 316 -0.83 -17.85 -9.24
N PRO A 317 -2.03 -17.25 -9.42
CA PRO A 317 -2.20 -16.02 -10.22
C PRO A 317 -1.33 -14.87 -9.71
N TYR A 318 -1.20 -14.71 -8.42
CA TYR A 318 -0.36 -13.66 -7.85
C TYR A 318 1.13 -13.85 -8.15
N LYS A 319 1.59 -15.11 -8.31
CA LYS A 319 2.99 -15.35 -8.66
C LYS A 319 3.34 -14.78 -10.03
N ILE A 320 2.49 -14.94 -11.03
CA ILE A 320 2.67 -14.35 -12.36
C ILE A 320 2.75 -12.82 -12.26
N LYS A 321 1.85 -12.23 -11.46
CA LYS A 321 1.86 -10.79 -11.21
C LYS A 321 3.13 -10.34 -10.50
N LEU A 322 3.59 -11.08 -9.49
CA LEU A 322 4.82 -10.79 -8.76
C LEU A 322 6.05 -10.87 -9.68
N GLU A 323 6.12 -11.89 -10.53
CA GLU A 323 7.20 -12.01 -11.53
C GLU A 323 7.23 -10.79 -12.46
N LYS A 324 6.06 -10.30 -12.89
CA LYS A 324 5.98 -9.06 -13.68
C LYS A 324 6.46 -7.84 -12.90
N VAL A 325 6.08 -7.71 -11.63
CA VAL A 325 6.56 -6.62 -10.76
C VAL A 325 8.07 -6.68 -10.58
N GLU A 326 8.64 -7.88 -10.41
CA GLU A 326 10.10 -8.09 -10.33
C GLU A 326 10.82 -7.68 -11.62
N GLU A 327 10.27 -8.03 -12.79
CA GLU A 327 10.80 -7.59 -14.09
C GLU A 327 10.77 -6.07 -14.22
N LEU A 328 9.68 -5.42 -13.86
CA LEU A 328 9.55 -3.96 -13.91
C LEU A 328 10.52 -3.26 -12.94
N LEU A 329 10.73 -3.84 -11.76
CA LEU A 329 11.72 -3.31 -10.83
C LEU A 329 13.15 -3.44 -11.38
N LEU A 330 13.49 -4.51 -12.08
CA LEU A 330 14.80 -4.65 -12.72
C LEU A 330 15.03 -3.59 -13.81
N GLN A 331 13.99 -3.20 -14.55
CA GLN A 331 14.06 -2.13 -15.55
C GLN A 331 14.39 -0.76 -14.94
N GLU A 332 14.18 -0.56 -13.64
CA GLU A 332 14.56 0.70 -12.97
C GLU A 332 16.07 0.99 -13.09
N LEU A 333 16.91 -0.02 -13.30
CA LEU A 333 18.34 0.18 -13.53
C LEU A 333 18.65 0.85 -14.87
N ASP A 334 17.76 0.81 -15.84
CA ASP A 334 17.92 1.42 -17.14
C ASP A 334 17.59 2.92 -17.13
N TYR A 335 16.93 3.39 -16.09
CA TYR A 335 16.52 4.80 -15.96
C TYR A 335 17.52 5.57 -15.09
N PRO A 336 17.99 6.76 -15.51
CA PRO A 336 18.89 7.58 -14.70
C PRO A 336 18.16 8.13 -13.46
N LEU A 337 18.87 8.21 -12.33
CA LEU A 337 18.39 8.95 -11.15
C LEU A 337 18.71 10.44 -11.32
N GLY A 338 17.86 11.29 -10.74
CA GLY A 338 18.00 12.74 -10.82
C GLY A 338 17.43 13.37 -12.10
N GLU A 339 17.04 12.58 -13.08
CA GLU A 339 16.42 13.02 -14.32
C GLU A 339 14.91 12.67 -14.34
N GLN A 340 14.13 13.45 -15.10
CA GLN A 340 12.72 13.15 -15.28
C GLN A 340 12.56 11.98 -16.26
N HIS A 341 11.95 10.91 -15.78
CA HIS A 341 11.60 9.76 -16.60
C HIS A 341 10.28 9.17 -16.13
N ARG A 342 9.27 9.17 -17.01
CA ARG A 342 7.90 8.68 -16.74
C ARG A 342 7.59 7.48 -17.60
N THR A 343 6.93 6.49 -17.01
CA THR A 343 6.47 5.29 -17.70
C THR A 343 5.00 5.02 -17.37
N GLU A 344 4.33 4.16 -18.14
CA GLU A 344 2.96 3.74 -17.86
C GLU A 344 2.88 2.89 -16.58
N GLU A 345 3.97 2.24 -16.21
CA GLU A 345 4.09 1.41 -15.01
C GLU A 345 4.38 2.19 -13.74
N ASP A 346 4.47 3.50 -13.79
CA ASP A 346 4.68 4.35 -12.60
C ASP A 346 3.51 4.32 -11.62
N ILE A 347 2.34 3.89 -12.10
CA ILE A 347 1.15 3.64 -11.27
C ILE A 347 1.33 2.51 -10.25
N TRP A 348 2.43 1.75 -10.30
CA TRP A 348 2.69 0.64 -9.38
C TRP A 348 3.71 1.03 -8.32
N PHE A 349 3.37 0.76 -7.06
CA PHE A 349 4.29 0.76 -5.92
C PHE A 349 4.57 -0.66 -5.47
N ALA A 350 5.83 -1.00 -5.20
CA ALA A 350 6.21 -2.31 -4.70
C ALA A 350 7.15 -2.23 -3.49
N PHE A 351 6.79 -2.97 -2.45
CA PHE A 351 7.60 -3.21 -1.27
C PHE A 351 7.73 -4.71 -1.06
N LEU A 352 8.88 -5.28 -1.50
CA LEU A 352 9.09 -6.71 -1.57
C LEU A 352 10.20 -7.15 -0.62
N LEU A 353 9.85 -7.72 0.53
CA LEU A 353 10.79 -8.33 1.46
C LEU A 353 10.87 -9.83 1.22
N ARG A 354 11.92 -10.28 0.54
CA ARG A 354 12.17 -11.68 0.22
C ARG A 354 13.68 -11.98 0.26
N LEU A 355 14.04 -13.24 0.25
CA LEU A 355 15.44 -13.62 0.07
C LEU A 355 15.89 -13.33 -1.37
N ASP A 356 17.13 -12.91 -1.51
CA ASP A 356 17.75 -12.82 -2.83
C ASP A 356 17.79 -14.19 -3.52
N PRO A 357 17.57 -14.26 -4.85
CA PRO A 357 17.46 -15.53 -5.57
C PRO A 357 18.64 -16.48 -5.38
N TRP A 358 19.87 -15.97 -5.33
CA TRP A 358 21.07 -16.79 -5.15
C TRP A 358 21.19 -17.44 -3.78
N LEU A 359 20.62 -16.84 -2.72
CA LEU A 359 20.60 -17.43 -1.39
C LEU A 359 19.74 -18.70 -1.32
N VAL A 360 18.76 -18.82 -2.21
CA VAL A 360 17.85 -19.98 -2.25
C VAL A 360 18.32 -21.06 -3.23
N THR A 361 19.33 -20.77 -4.05
CA THR A 361 19.82 -21.69 -5.09
C THR A 361 21.28 -22.11 -4.93
N GLU A 362 22.15 -21.20 -4.47
CA GLU A 362 23.60 -21.43 -4.42
C GLU A 362 24.13 -21.52 -2.97
N ASP A 363 23.46 -20.89 -2.02
CA ASP A 363 23.98 -20.68 -0.66
C ASP A 363 22.99 -21.18 0.42
N LEU A 364 22.53 -22.44 0.23
CA LEU A 364 21.53 -23.05 1.07
C LEU A 364 21.96 -23.17 2.55
N GLU A 365 23.28 -23.29 2.82
CA GLU A 365 23.81 -23.38 4.18
C GLU A 365 23.57 -22.10 4.99
N ARG A 366 23.47 -20.96 4.32
CA ARG A 366 23.18 -19.68 4.96
C ARG A 366 21.71 -19.49 5.34
N LEU A 367 20.80 -20.33 4.87
CA LEU A 367 19.36 -20.21 5.20
C LEU A 367 19.08 -20.34 6.70
N ASP A 368 19.99 -20.91 7.49
CA ASP A 368 19.90 -20.99 8.94
C ASP A 368 20.51 -19.76 9.67
N ASP A 369 21.09 -18.80 8.92
CA ASP A 369 21.64 -17.56 9.47
C ASP A 369 20.51 -16.63 9.97
N PRO A 370 20.43 -16.33 11.29
CA PRO A 370 19.41 -15.44 11.83
C PRO A 370 19.41 -14.03 11.21
N GLU A 371 20.53 -13.56 10.72
CA GLU A 371 20.64 -12.23 10.09
C GLU A 371 19.86 -12.18 8.76
N LEU A 372 19.72 -13.30 8.03
CA LEU A 372 18.92 -13.35 6.82
C LEU A 372 17.41 -13.15 7.07
N PHE A 373 16.95 -13.43 8.31
CA PHE A 373 15.55 -13.14 8.65
C PHE A 373 15.23 -11.65 8.60
N LYS A 374 16.21 -10.76 8.80
CA LYS A 374 16.03 -9.32 8.65
C LYS A 374 15.75 -8.92 7.21
N MET A 375 16.28 -9.64 6.23
CA MET A 375 16.01 -9.40 4.80
C MET A 375 14.52 -9.61 4.45
N VAL A 376 13.85 -10.51 5.14
CA VAL A 376 12.45 -10.84 4.87
C VAL A 376 11.47 -10.26 5.90
N ASN A 377 11.97 -9.71 7.00
CA ASN A 377 11.14 -9.10 8.04
C ASN A 377 11.86 -7.99 8.79
N ARG A 378 11.54 -6.75 8.48
CA ARG A 378 12.09 -5.55 9.10
C ARG A 378 11.58 -5.28 10.53
N SER A 379 10.63 -6.08 11.01
CA SER A 379 10.14 -5.99 12.40
C SER A 379 10.91 -6.87 13.38
N ILE A 380 11.84 -7.73 12.91
CA ILE A 380 12.65 -8.58 13.78
C ILE A 380 13.64 -7.74 14.59
N GLY A 381 13.64 -7.94 15.90
CA GLY A 381 14.52 -7.22 16.83
C GLY A 381 13.94 -5.93 17.39
N VAL A 382 12.77 -5.52 16.93
CA VAL A 382 12.03 -4.42 17.57
C VAL A 382 11.18 -5.02 18.68
N THR A 383 11.59 -4.81 19.91
CA THR A 383 10.75 -5.09 21.08
C THR A 383 9.58 -4.10 21.07
N VAL A 384 8.39 -4.61 20.79
CA VAL A 384 7.13 -3.88 20.92
C VAL A 384 6.75 -3.72 22.39
#